data_478c96d214b3ad267661e8695504b44b
#
_entry.id   478c96d214b3ad267661e8695504b44b
#
_cell.length_a   1.000
_cell.length_b   1.000
_cell.length_c   1.000
_cell.angle_alpha   90.00
_cell.angle_beta   90.00
_cell.angle_gamma   90.00
#
_symmetry.space_group_name_H-M   'P 1'
#
loop_
_entity.id
_entity.type
_entity.pdbx_description
1 polymer ?
#
loop_
_entity_poly.entity_id
_entity_poly.type
_entity_poly.pdbx_seq_one_letter_code
_entity_poly.pdbx_strand_id
1 'polypeptide(L)'
;MSDNNLSRMGTAKVTLIRDEQGHQVIEKSPFSEVEFAFYHAAAPRLGLAGVASPALLSADAPLRRLRLEYIPHPVDQDAVADDEVLSMLARLHAYPPDPSWTRHSHGWSAAALEASLALLALPDHAAQQMRCFHQHSEALFRHPGLISGDSNAGNWGRRDNGEWVLFDWERFGTGSPAIDLAPLIKGMGTPQAFKAMADRYHLIAGYSDGRDLTKEIAIAKAWIVTEVVLLLHARQKSDYPRYLSWYREHLPGWLASTVNLL
;
A
#
# COMPACT_ATOMS: atom_id res chain seq x y z
N MET A 1 20.53 -9.08 -23.51
CA MET A 1 20.29 -9.48 -22.10
C MET A 1 18.98 -8.83 -21.73
N SER A 2 17.88 -9.59 -21.61
CA SER A 2 16.58 -9.05 -21.20
C SER A 2 16.71 -8.58 -19.76
N ASP A 3 16.35 -7.33 -19.51
CA ASP A 3 16.37 -6.75 -18.19
C ASP A 3 15.25 -7.39 -17.36
N ASN A 4 15.59 -8.42 -16.57
CA ASN A 4 14.68 -9.17 -15.71
C ASN A 4 14.29 -8.40 -14.43
N ASN A 5 14.48 -7.07 -14.42
CA ASN A 5 14.16 -6.23 -13.29
C ASN A 5 12.65 -5.93 -13.26
N LEU A 6 11.96 -6.44 -12.24
CA LEU A 6 10.53 -6.26 -12.02
C LEU A 6 10.20 -5.06 -11.11
N SER A 7 11.23 -4.39 -10.56
CA SER A 7 11.05 -3.24 -9.66
C SER A 7 10.47 -2.03 -10.41
N ARG A 8 9.24 -1.65 -10.11
CA ARG A 8 8.61 -0.44 -10.69
C ARG A 8 8.87 0.80 -9.84
N MET A 9 8.64 0.76 -8.55
CA MET A 9 8.71 1.92 -7.64
C MET A 9 9.58 1.70 -6.40
N GLY A 10 9.92 0.46 -6.01
CA GLY A 10 10.74 0.10 -4.86
C GLY A 10 12.22 0.54 -4.95
N THR A 11 12.93 0.59 -3.82
CA THR A 11 14.39 0.78 -3.74
C THR A 11 15.15 -0.50 -4.01
N ALA A 12 14.52 -1.64 -3.74
CA ALA A 12 15.08 -2.95 -3.96
C ALA A 12 15.08 -3.31 -5.44
N LYS A 13 16.14 -3.97 -5.89
CA LYS A 13 16.15 -4.66 -7.17
C LYS A 13 15.38 -5.97 -7.01
N VAL A 14 14.33 -6.16 -7.81
CA VAL A 14 13.50 -7.36 -7.83
C VAL A 14 13.76 -8.07 -9.16
N THR A 15 14.28 -9.28 -9.09
CA THR A 15 14.71 -10.03 -10.29
C THR A 15 14.07 -11.42 -10.29
N LEU A 16 13.50 -11.80 -11.42
CA LEU A 16 13.10 -13.20 -11.68
C LEU A 16 14.33 -14.03 -12.03
N ILE A 17 14.60 -15.04 -11.23
CA ILE A 17 15.71 -15.98 -11.44
C ILE A 17 15.18 -17.42 -11.54
N ARG A 18 16.05 -18.37 -11.86
CA ARG A 18 15.77 -19.80 -11.71
C ARG A 18 16.68 -20.37 -10.64
N ASP A 19 16.09 -21.24 -9.79
CA ASP A 19 16.87 -22.00 -8.81
C ASP A 19 17.64 -23.15 -9.47
N GLU A 20 18.35 -23.96 -8.67
CA GLU A 20 19.12 -25.12 -9.14
C GLU A 20 18.25 -26.22 -9.75
N GLN A 21 16.96 -26.27 -9.42
CA GLN A 21 15.99 -27.20 -9.97
C GLN A 21 15.25 -26.66 -11.20
N GLY A 22 15.53 -25.38 -11.57
CA GLY A 22 14.91 -24.71 -12.71
C GLY A 22 13.59 -24.00 -12.41
N HIS A 23 13.13 -23.97 -11.16
CA HIS A 23 11.92 -23.25 -10.77
C HIS A 23 12.13 -21.75 -10.79
N GLN A 24 11.08 -21.01 -11.12
CA GLN A 24 11.08 -19.55 -11.07
C GLN A 24 11.00 -19.06 -9.63
N VAL A 25 11.89 -18.12 -9.29
CA VAL A 25 12.04 -17.57 -7.95
C VAL A 25 12.25 -16.06 -8.06
N ILE A 26 11.66 -15.29 -7.16
CA ILE A 26 11.94 -13.86 -7.02
C ILE A 26 13.14 -13.66 -6.10
N GLU A 27 14.16 -12.97 -6.58
CA GLU A 27 15.27 -12.46 -5.77
C GLU A 27 15.09 -10.97 -5.55
N LYS A 28 15.00 -10.53 -4.28
CA LYS A 28 14.87 -9.12 -3.86
C LYS A 28 16.06 -8.69 -3.03
N SER A 29 16.71 -7.59 -3.41
CA SER A 29 17.90 -7.05 -2.71
C SER A 29 18.05 -5.54 -2.98
N PRO A 30 18.40 -4.71 -1.98
CA PRO A 30 18.39 -5.06 -0.56
C PRO A 30 16.96 -5.17 0.00
N PHE A 31 16.75 -6.03 0.97
CA PHE A 31 15.50 -6.04 1.73
C PHE A 31 15.50 -4.95 2.82
N SER A 32 14.30 -4.51 3.25
CA SER A 32 14.12 -3.72 4.47
C SER A 32 14.11 -4.61 5.72
N GLU A 33 14.47 -4.06 6.88
CA GLU A 33 14.39 -4.81 8.15
C GLU A 33 12.96 -5.25 8.46
N VAL A 34 11.97 -4.42 8.12
CA VAL A 34 10.54 -4.74 8.29
C VAL A 34 10.17 -5.96 7.45
N GLU A 35 10.53 -5.97 6.18
CA GLU A 35 10.19 -7.08 5.28
C GLU A 35 10.90 -8.38 5.67
N PHE A 36 12.17 -8.29 6.05
CA PHE A 36 12.92 -9.45 6.56
C PHE A 36 12.23 -10.04 7.80
N ALA A 37 11.92 -9.20 8.79
CA ALA A 37 11.25 -9.62 10.01
C ALA A 37 9.83 -10.15 9.74
N PHE A 38 9.09 -9.53 8.79
CA PHE A 38 7.77 -10.00 8.38
C PHE A 38 7.83 -11.46 7.93
N TYR A 39 8.69 -11.80 6.97
CA TYR A 39 8.77 -13.16 6.44
C TYR A 39 9.22 -14.20 7.48
N HIS A 40 10.03 -13.81 8.47
CA HIS A 40 10.49 -14.73 9.52
C HIS A 40 9.52 -14.91 10.68
N ALA A 41 8.74 -13.88 11.01
CA ALA A 41 7.94 -13.89 12.24
C ALA A 41 6.42 -13.76 11.99
N ALA A 42 5.99 -12.80 11.16
CA ALA A 42 4.58 -12.50 10.97
C ALA A 42 3.93 -13.39 9.88
N ALA A 43 4.58 -13.56 8.73
CA ALA A 43 4.02 -14.29 7.59
C ALA A 43 3.55 -15.72 7.91
N PRO A 44 4.30 -16.57 8.66
CA PRO A 44 3.83 -17.91 9.00
C PRO A 44 2.55 -17.91 9.83
N ARG A 45 2.40 -16.96 10.75
CA ARG A 45 1.22 -16.85 11.63
C ARG A 45 0.02 -16.25 10.89
N LEU A 46 0.25 -15.21 10.08
CA LEU A 46 -0.77 -14.59 9.26
C LEU A 46 -1.26 -15.55 8.16
N GLY A 47 -0.39 -16.38 7.61
CA GLY A 47 -0.75 -17.44 6.66
C GLY A 47 -1.75 -18.44 7.24
N LEU A 48 -1.57 -18.85 8.52
CA LEU A 48 -2.55 -19.70 9.22
C LEU A 48 -3.90 -19.01 9.43
N ALA A 49 -3.93 -17.68 9.48
CA ALA A 49 -5.15 -16.87 9.55
C ALA A 49 -5.73 -16.54 8.15
N GLY A 50 -5.17 -17.09 7.08
CA GLY A 50 -5.65 -16.88 5.71
C GLY A 50 -5.23 -15.54 5.08
N VAL A 51 -4.10 -14.98 5.53
CA VAL A 51 -3.44 -13.82 4.88
C VAL A 51 -2.25 -14.37 4.10
N ALA A 52 -2.44 -14.58 2.80
CA ALA A 52 -1.44 -15.20 1.95
C ALA A 52 -0.37 -14.20 1.52
N SER A 53 0.89 -14.61 1.69
CA SER A 53 2.08 -13.93 1.17
C SER A 53 2.93 -14.93 0.38
N PRO A 54 3.88 -14.50 -0.47
CA PRO A 54 4.84 -15.43 -1.08
C PRO A 54 5.59 -16.21 0.00
N ALA A 55 5.88 -17.48 -0.27
CA ALA A 55 6.70 -18.27 0.62
C ALA A 55 8.15 -17.72 0.64
N LEU A 56 8.75 -17.62 1.83
CA LEU A 56 10.18 -17.37 1.98
C LEU A 56 10.95 -18.66 1.67
N LEU A 57 11.71 -18.69 0.58
CA LEU A 57 12.51 -19.84 0.17
C LEU A 57 13.90 -19.82 0.82
N SER A 58 14.55 -18.66 0.86
CA SER A 58 15.79 -18.45 1.60
C SER A 58 16.05 -16.99 1.87
N ALA A 59 16.91 -16.70 2.86
CA ALA A 59 17.36 -15.36 3.19
C ALA A 59 18.87 -15.36 3.40
N ASP A 60 19.54 -14.34 2.84
CA ASP A 60 20.96 -14.08 3.04
C ASP A 60 21.09 -12.72 3.71
N ALA A 61 21.23 -12.70 5.03
CA ALA A 61 21.29 -11.48 5.82
C ALA A 61 22.54 -10.62 5.49
N PRO A 62 23.76 -11.16 5.38
CA PRO A 62 24.94 -10.42 4.95
C PRO A 62 24.78 -9.70 3.62
N LEU A 63 24.17 -10.33 2.63
CA LEU A 63 23.92 -9.75 1.31
C LEU A 63 22.61 -8.98 1.23
N ARG A 64 21.83 -8.93 2.33
CA ARG A 64 20.49 -8.33 2.40
C ARG A 64 19.59 -8.81 1.27
N ARG A 65 19.53 -10.14 1.05
CA ARG A 65 18.84 -10.75 -0.07
C ARG A 65 17.77 -11.73 0.43
N LEU A 66 16.57 -11.62 -0.15
CA LEU A 66 15.49 -12.60 0.01
C LEU A 66 15.27 -13.34 -1.30
N ARG A 67 15.01 -14.65 -1.20
CA ARG A 67 14.43 -15.45 -2.28
C ARG A 67 13.03 -15.86 -1.89
N LEU A 68 12.07 -15.46 -2.72
CA LEU A 68 10.65 -15.61 -2.48
C LEU A 68 10.02 -16.44 -3.61
N GLU A 69 8.91 -17.07 -3.29
CA GLU A 69 8.02 -17.69 -4.26
C GLU A 69 7.68 -16.71 -5.38
N TYR A 70 7.75 -17.18 -6.63
CA TYR A 70 7.25 -16.42 -7.77
C TYR A 70 5.73 -16.60 -7.89
N ILE A 71 4.99 -15.49 -7.96
CA ILE A 71 3.54 -15.48 -8.16
C ILE A 71 3.27 -15.18 -9.63
N PRO A 72 2.72 -16.15 -10.40
CA PRO A 72 2.75 -16.10 -11.85
C PRO A 72 1.73 -15.15 -12.49
N HIS A 73 0.60 -14.89 -11.83
CA HIS A 73 -0.50 -14.14 -12.44
C HIS A 73 -0.63 -12.75 -11.82
N PRO A 74 -0.16 -11.67 -12.50
CA PRO A 74 -0.35 -10.29 -12.05
C PRO A 74 -1.83 -9.91 -12.10
N VAL A 75 -2.20 -8.90 -11.31
CA VAL A 75 -3.57 -8.42 -11.19
C VAL A 75 -3.65 -6.98 -11.68
N ASP A 76 -4.71 -6.68 -12.44
CA ASP A 76 -5.00 -5.33 -12.90
C ASP A 76 -5.75 -4.51 -11.84
N GLN A 77 -5.63 -3.17 -11.94
CA GLN A 77 -6.28 -2.24 -11.03
C GLN A 77 -7.81 -2.41 -10.98
N ASP A 78 -8.44 -2.83 -12.08
CA ASP A 78 -9.89 -3.02 -12.15
C ASP A 78 -10.35 -4.31 -11.47
N ALA A 79 -9.44 -5.27 -11.25
CA ALA A 79 -9.72 -6.55 -10.60
C ALA A 79 -9.32 -6.60 -9.11
N VAL A 80 -8.45 -5.68 -8.65
CA VAL A 80 -7.89 -5.77 -7.29
C VAL A 80 -8.89 -5.52 -6.18
N ALA A 81 -10.01 -4.83 -6.44
CA ALA A 81 -11.08 -4.61 -5.46
C ALA A 81 -12.06 -5.80 -5.40
N ASP A 82 -11.54 -7.02 -5.38
CA ASP A 82 -12.29 -8.28 -5.27
C ASP A 82 -12.71 -8.57 -3.82
N ASP A 83 -13.80 -9.33 -3.61
CA ASP A 83 -14.27 -9.71 -2.27
C ASP A 83 -13.27 -10.60 -1.52
N GLU A 84 -12.52 -11.43 -2.23
CA GLU A 84 -11.46 -12.25 -1.62
C GLU A 84 -10.30 -11.39 -1.13
N VAL A 85 -9.93 -10.34 -1.87
CA VAL A 85 -8.94 -9.34 -1.44
C VAL A 85 -9.41 -8.61 -0.20
N LEU A 86 -10.66 -8.10 -0.20
CA LEU A 86 -11.23 -7.43 0.96
C LEU A 86 -11.33 -8.37 2.17
N SER A 87 -11.69 -9.64 1.94
CA SER A 87 -11.74 -10.66 3.00
C SER A 87 -10.35 -10.95 3.58
N MET A 88 -9.31 -10.99 2.74
CA MET A 88 -7.94 -11.20 3.21
C MET A 88 -7.45 -9.99 4.00
N LEU A 89 -7.69 -8.76 3.53
CA LEU A 89 -7.37 -7.53 4.27
C LEU A 89 -8.16 -7.45 5.59
N ALA A 90 -9.43 -7.82 5.61
CA ALA A 90 -10.22 -7.86 6.86
C ALA A 90 -9.61 -8.82 7.90
N ARG A 91 -9.14 -10.00 7.46
CA ARG A 91 -8.42 -10.92 8.35
C ARG A 91 -7.10 -10.33 8.87
N LEU A 92 -6.34 -9.64 8.02
CA LEU A 92 -5.12 -8.93 8.43
C LEU A 92 -5.43 -7.85 9.48
N HIS A 93 -6.40 -6.99 9.18
CA HIS A 93 -6.76 -5.85 10.05
C HIS A 93 -7.33 -6.29 11.40
N ALA A 94 -8.03 -7.43 11.44
CA ALA A 94 -8.58 -8.00 12.68
C ALA A 94 -7.56 -8.84 13.46
N TYR A 95 -6.40 -9.18 12.86
CA TYR A 95 -5.41 -10.01 13.54
C TYR A 95 -4.73 -9.21 14.67
N PRO A 96 -4.65 -9.75 15.90
CA PRO A 96 -4.04 -9.04 17.01
C PRO A 96 -2.54 -8.82 16.76
N PRO A 97 -2.05 -7.57 16.84
CA PRO A 97 -0.64 -7.28 16.61
C PRO A 97 0.23 -7.88 17.72
N ASP A 98 1.29 -8.59 17.34
CA ASP A 98 2.32 -9.06 18.29
C ASP A 98 3.32 -7.92 18.54
N PRO A 99 3.56 -7.52 19.79
CA PRO A 99 4.50 -6.45 20.12
C PRO A 99 5.94 -6.72 19.67
N SER A 100 6.33 -7.98 19.50
CA SER A 100 7.67 -8.38 19.08
C SER A 100 7.92 -8.21 17.59
N TRP A 101 6.88 -8.00 16.77
CA TRP A 101 7.03 -7.84 15.34
C TRP A 101 7.60 -6.48 14.98
N THR A 102 8.64 -6.48 14.16
CA THR A 102 9.18 -5.26 13.56
C THR A 102 8.17 -4.70 12.57
N ARG A 103 7.82 -3.42 12.72
CA ARG A 103 6.77 -2.75 11.95
C ARG A 103 7.25 -1.42 11.42
N HIS A 104 6.77 -1.07 10.24
CA HIS A 104 6.94 0.26 9.68
C HIS A 104 6.12 1.28 10.47
N SER A 105 6.70 2.44 10.77
CA SER A 105 5.98 3.56 11.38
C SER A 105 5.41 4.47 10.30
N HIS A 106 4.11 4.44 10.13
CA HIS A 106 3.41 5.32 9.20
C HIS A 106 3.15 6.69 9.82
N GLY A 107 3.12 7.72 8.97
CA GLY A 107 2.83 9.07 9.41
C GLY A 107 2.80 10.06 8.26
N TRP A 108 2.18 11.19 8.49
CA TRP A 108 2.15 12.32 7.56
C TRP A 108 2.65 13.57 8.29
N SER A 109 3.93 13.89 8.15
CA SER A 109 4.48 15.06 8.80
C SER A 109 4.12 16.36 8.06
N ALA A 110 4.03 17.47 8.80
CA ALA A 110 3.83 18.79 8.19
C ALA A 110 4.94 19.15 7.20
N ALA A 111 6.19 18.74 7.48
CA ALA A 111 7.31 18.96 6.57
C ALA A 111 7.12 18.20 5.23
N ALA A 112 6.65 16.94 5.28
CA ALA A 112 6.36 16.16 4.07
C ALA A 112 5.21 16.79 3.26
N LEU A 113 4.14 17.23 3.95
CA LEU A 113 3.04 17.95 3.30
C LEU A 113 3.54 19.19 2.56
N GLU A 114 4.25 20.10 3.25
CA GLU A 114 4.70 21.36 2.63
C GLU A 114 5.70 21.12 1.50
N ALA A 115 6.60 20.13 1.63
CA ALA A 115 7.50 19.73 0.55
C ALA A 115 6.72 19.23 -0.68
N SER A 116 5.69 18.41 -0.49
CA SER A 116 4.85 17.94 -1.60
C SER A 116 4.03 19.07 -2.23
N LEU A 117 3.50 20.00 -1.45
CA LEU A 117 2.77 21.18 -1.95
C LEU A 117 3.67 22.09 -2.78
N ALA A 118 4.91 22.29 -2.37
CA ALA A 118 5.90 23.05 -3.14
C ALA A 118 6.17 22.41 -4.52
N LEU A 119 6.27 21.10 -4.58
CA LEU A 119 6.44 20.35 -5.84
C LEU A 119 5.19 20.37 -6.71
N LEU A 120 4.02 20.21 -6.10
CA LEU A 120 2.72 20.22 -6.79
C LEU A 120 2.36 21.60 -7.34
N ALA A 121 2.77 22.67 -6.69
CA ALA A 121 2.45 24.05 -7.06
C ALA A 121 0.93 24.24 -7.30
N LEU A 122 0.12 23.76 -6.36
CA LEU A 122 -1.35 23.86 -6.43
C LEU A 122 -1.83 25.31 -6.21
N PRO A 123 -3.03 25.66 -6.73
CA PRO A 123 -3.69 26.90 -6.31
C PRO A 123 -3.87 26.97 -4.79
N ASP A 124 -3.83 28.17 -4.20
CA ASP A 124 -3.86 28.39 -2.74
C ASP A 124 -5.04 27.68 -2.05
N HIS A 125 -6.23 27.72 -2.66
CA HIS A 125 -7.41 27.06 -2.09
C HIS A 125 -7.25 25.53 -2.04
N ALA A 126 -6.64 24.92 -3.06
CA ALA A 126 -6.38 23.47 -3.10
C ALA A 126 -5.28 23.08 -2.11
N ALA A 127 -4.21 23.88 -1.99
CA ALA A 127 -3.19 23.69 -0.98
C ALA A 127 -3.78 23.79 0.45
N GLN A 128 -4.70 24.71 0.69
CA GLN A 128 -5.39 24.82 1.97
C GLN A 128 -6.27 23.60 2.26
N GLN A 129 -6.96 23.07 1.25
CA GLN A 129 -7.73 21.82 1.40
C GLN A 129 -6.82 20.62 1.74
N MET A 130 -5.65 20.49 1.11
CA MET A 130 -4.66 19.46 1.49
C MET A 130 -4.23 19.58 2.96
N ARG A 131 -4.03 20.80 3.45
CA ARG A 131 -3.74 21.04 4.88
C ARG A 131 -4.91 20.62 5.79
N CYS A 132 -6.17 20.82 5.36
CA CYS A 132 -7.33 20.30 6.09
C CYS A 132 -7.31 18.75 6.16
N PHE A 133 -7.01 18.05 5.08
CA PHE A 133 -6.83 16.58 5.12
C PHE A 133 -5.73 16.17 6.08
N HIS A 134 -4.59 16.84 6.06
CA HIS A 134 -3.48 16.55 6.98
C HIS A 134 -3.88 16.75 8.45
N GLN A 135 -4.64 17.81 8.80
CA GLN A 135 -5.11 18.04 10.17
C GLN A 135 -5.98 16.89 10.72
N HIS A 136 -6.64 16.13 9.86
CA HIS A 136 -7.47 14.99 10.24
C HIS A 136 -6.74 13.63 10.12
N SER A 137 -5.48 13.62 9.68
CA SER A 137 -4.77 12.38 9.33
C SER A 137 -4.29 11.56 10.53
N GLU A 138 -4.22 12.15 11.73
CA GLU A 138 -3.74 11.45 12.93
C GLU A 138 -4.54 10.17 13.22
N ALA A 139 -5.83 10.18 12.92
CA ALA A 139 -6.72 9.03 13.06
C ALA A 139 -6.25 7.80 12.26
N LEU A 140 -5.63 8.02 11.09
CA LEU A 140 -5.10 6.92 10.25
C LEU A 140 -3.97 6.17 10.94
N PHE A 141 -3.09 6.89 11.66
CA PHE A 141 -1.83 6.34 12.14
C PHE A 141 -1.89 5.87 13.59
N ARG A 142 -2.91 6.32 14.35
CA ARG A 142 -3.13 5.89 15.75
C ARG A 142 -3.93 4.59 15.86
N HIS A 143 -4.50 4.09 14.77
CA HIS A 143 -5.25 2.84 14.80
C HIS A 143 -4.31 1.66 15.10
N PRO A 144 -4.66 0.75 16.05
CA PRO A 144 -3.78 -0.33 16.47
C PRO A 144 -3.78 -1.55 15.53
N GLY A 145 -4.72 -1.62 14.58
CA GLY A 145 -4.85 -2.75 13.65
C GLY A 145 -3.65 -2.90 12.74
N LEU A 146 -3.34 -4.13 12.36
CA LEU A 146 -2.31 -4.42 11.38
C LEU A 146 -2.73 -3.95 9.99
N ILE A 147 -1.78 -3.49 9.20
CA ILE A 147 -1.96 -3.14 7.79
C ILE A 147 -0.76 -3.63 6.96
N SER A 148 -0.98 -3.86 5.67
CA SER A 148 0.12 -4.11 4.74
C SER A 148 0.91 -2.81 4.48
N GLY A 149 0.21 -1.69 4.47
CA GLY A 149 0.73 -0.35 4.23
C GLY A 149 1.01 -0.02 2.76
N ASP A 150 0.83 -0.99 1.85
CA ASP A 150 0.95 -0.78 0.40
C ASP A 150 0.22 -1.86 -0.40
N SER A 151 -1.11 -1.82 -0.41
CA SER A 151 -1.99 -2.77 -1.07
C SER A 151 -2.35 -2.39 -2.51
N ASN A 152 -1.52 -1.59 -3.21
CA ASN A 152 -1.79 -1.24 -4.60
C ASN A 152 -1.82 -2.47 -5.52
N ALA A 153 -2.51 -2.39 -6.66
CA ALA A 153 -2.69 -3.53 -7.58
C ALA A 153 -1.37 -4.17 -8.02
N GLY A 154 -0.27 -3.39 -8.10
CA GLY A 154 1.06 -3.91 -8.44
C GLY A 154 1.66 -4.85 -7.39
N ASN A 155 1.10 -4.90 -6.18
CA ASN A 155 1.53 -5.76 -5.07
C ASN A 155 0.61 -6.98 -4.87
N TRP A 156 -0.31 -7.24 -5.81
CA TRP A 156 -1.19 -8.40 -5.79
C TRP A 156 -0.92 -9.33 -6.97
N GLY A 157 -1.09 -10.61 -6.73
CA GLY A 157 -1.04 -11.63 -7.75
C GLY A 157 -1.88 -12.84 -7.37
N ARG A 158 -1.97 -13.81 -8.30
CA ARG A 158 -2.64 -15.08 -8.05
C ARG A 158 -1.69 -16.24 -8.32
N ARG A 159 -1.80 -17.29 -7.52
CA ARG A 159 -1.21 -18.59 -7.78
C ARG A 159 -1.96 -19.33 -8.91
N ASP A 160 -1.40 -20.41 -9.44
CA ASP A 160 -2.07 -21.24 -10.46
C ASP A 160 -3.40 -21.84 -10.01
N ASN A 161 -3.58 -22.02 -8.70
CA ASN A 161 -4.84 -22.49 -8.10
C ASN A 161 -5.88 -21.36 -7.91
N GLY A 162 -5.57 -20.12 -8.31
CA GLY A 162 -6.44 -18.95 -8.18
C GLY A 162 -6.30 -18.19 -6.87
N GLU A 163 -5.52 -18.68 -5.91
CA GLU A 163 -5.36 -18.03 -4.59
C GLU A 163 -4.71 -16.65 -4.74
N TRP A 164 -5.33 -15.65 -4.10
CA TRP A 164 -4.79 -14.31 -4.01
C TRP A 164 -3.60 -14.24 -3.07
N VAL A 165 -2.57 -13.50 -3.47
CA VAL A 165 -1.33 -13.31 -2.71
C VAL A 165 -0.98 -11.83 -2.71
N LEU A 166 -0.69 -11.28 -1.53
CA LEU A 166 -0.14 -9.93 -1.34
C LEU A 166 1.36 -10.03 -1.10
N PHE A 167 2.14 -9.26 -1.84
CA PHE A 167 3.60 -9.19 -1.70
C PHE A 167 4.06 -7.75 -1.43
N ASP A 168 5.38 -7.55 -1.27
CA ASP A 168 6.01 -6.27 -0.91
C ASP A 168 5.63 -5.74 0.48
N TRP A 169 6.00 -6.49 1.50
CA TRP A 169 5.67 -6.23 2.90
C TRP A 169 6.63 -5.24 3.59
N GLU A 170 7.38 -4.45 2.84
CA GLU A 170 8.34 -3.49 3.42
C GLU A 170 7.67 -2.38 4.24
N ARG A 171 6.36 -2.17 4.05
CA ARG A 171 5.53 -1.20 4.78
C ARG A 171 4.60 -1.83 5.81
N PHE A 172 4.75 -3.12 6.11
CA PHE A 172 3.95 -3.80 7.14
C PHE A 172 4.00 -3.05 8.47
N GLY A 173 2.83 -2.69 9.02
CA GLY A 173 2.77 -1.83 10.19
C GLY A 173 1.41 -1.87 10.89
N THR A 174 1.13 -0.80 11.63
CA THR A 174 -0.19 -0.56 12.22
C THR A 174 -0.78 0.74 11.67
N GLY A 175 -2.11 0.75 11.53
CA GLY A 175 -2.84 1.90 11.03
C GLY A 175 -4.29 1.55 10.71
N SER A 176 -5.05 2.55 10.25
CA SER A 176 -6.43 2.37 9.81
C SER A 176 -6.49 1.46 8.59
N PRO A 177 -7.49 0.56 8.50
CA PRO A 177 -7.83 -0.18 7.27
C PRO A 177 -7.90 0.71 6.02
N ALA A 178 -8.25 1.98 6.17
CA ALA A 178 -8.31 2.94 5.07
C ALA A 178 -6.99 3.05 4.28
N ILE A 179 -5.84 2.83 4.91
CA ILE A 179 -4.53 2.87 4.27
C ILE A 179 -4.42 1.77 3.20
N ASP A 180 -4.94 0.58 3.51
CA ASP A 180 -4.95 -0.55 2.57
C ASP A 180 -6.14 -0.52 1.60
N LEU A 181 -7.26 0.09 1.97
CA LEU A 181 -8.44 0.18 1.10
C LEU A 181 -8.34 1.28 0.04
N ALA A 182 -7.69 2.39 0.38
CA ALA A 182 -7.55 3.52 -0.54
C ALA A 182 -6.87 3.14 -1.87
N PRO A 183 -5.75 2.40 -1.91
CA PRO A 183 -5.10 2.01 -3.16
C PRO A 183 -5.95 1.12 -4.07
N LEU A 184 -6.93 0.37 -3.53
CA LEU A 184 -7.82 -0.49 -4.30
C LEU A 184 -8.81 0.32 -5.16
N ILE A 185 -9.09 1.58 -4.79
CA ILE A 185 -9.96 2.46 -5.54
C ILE A 185 -9.16 3.10 -6.67
N LYS A 186 -9.57 2.91 -7.92
CA LYS A 186 -8.90 3.43 -9.12
C LYS A 186 -8.80 4.96 -9.11
N GLY A 187 -7.65 5.48 -9.47
CA GLY A 187 -7.37 6.93 -9.52
C GLY A 187 -7.54 7.60 -8.16
N MET A 188 -8.06 8.82 -8.16
CA MET A 188 -8.35 9.54 -6.91
C MET A 188 -9.64 9.06 -6.21
N GLY A 189 -10.56 8.46 -6.96
CA GLY A 189 -11.88 8.06 -6.46
C GLY A 189 -12.83 9.26 -6.27
N THR A 190 -14.05 8.95 -5.81
CA THR A 190 -15.09 9.94 -5.49
C THR A 190 -15.66 9.66 -4.10
N PRO A 191 -16.37 10.62 -3.45
CA PRO A 191 -17.06 10.37 -2.18
C PRO A 191 -17.95 9.13 -2.21
N GLN A 192 -18.64 8.90 -3.32
CA GLN A 192 -19.50 7.73 -3.51
C GLN A 192 -18.70 6.43 -3.60
N ALA A 193 -17.54 6.45 -4.28
CA ALA A 193 -16.65 5.29 -4.35
C ALA A 193 -16.04 4.96 -2.99
N PHE A 194 -15.71 5.96 -2.18
CA PHE A 194 -15.21 5.76 -0.81
C PHE A 194 -16.26 5.14 0.08
N LYS A 195 -17.51 5.67 0.02
CA LYS A 195 -18.62 5.11 0.77
C LYS A 195 -18.92 3.67 0.35
N ALA A 196 -18.97 3.39 -0.95
CA ALA A 196 -19.22 2.04 -1.46
C ALA A 196 -18.13 1.05 -1.01
N MET A 197 -16.86 1.46 -1.02
CA MET A 197 -15.76 0.66 -0.51
C MET A 197 -15.89 0.40 1.00
N ALA A 198 -16.19 1.44 1.78
CA ALA A 198 -16.37 1.33 3.23
C ALA A 198 -17.54 0.42 3.59
N ASP A 199 -18.69 0.59 2.94
CA ASP A 199 -19.89 -0.24 3.17
C ASP A 199 -19.60 -1.72 2.83
N ARG A 200 -18.96 -1.97 1.68
CA ARG A 200 -18.59 -3.33 1.24
C ARG A 200 -17.57 -3.97 2.18
N TYR A 201 -16.57 -3.22 2.59
CA TYR A 201 -15.58 -3.70 3.55
C TYR A 201 -16.22 -4.06 4.91
N HIS A 202 -17.07 -3.18 5.47
CA HIS A 202 -17.76 -3.47 6.73
C HIS A 202 -18.65 -4.72 6.64
N LEU A 203 -19.34 -4.91 5.50
CA LEU A 203 -20.14 -6.11 5.27
C LEU A 203 -19.28 -7.39 5.30
N ILE A 204 -18.12 -7.36 4.64
CA ILE A 204 -17.19 -8.49 4.55
C ILE A 204 -16.48 -8.73 5.89
N ALA A 205 -16.03 -7.67 6.56
CA ALA A 205 -15.35 -7.77 7.85
C ALA A 205 -16.29 -8.25 8.98
N GLY A 206 -17.61 -8.06 8.81
CA GLY A 206 -18.61 -8.47 9.79
C GLY A 206 -18.64 -7.61 11.07
N TYR A 207 -17.92 -6.48 11.08
CA TYR A 207 -17.91 -5.54 12.20
C TYR A 207 -17.69 -4.11 11.72
N SER A 208 -18.06 -3.16 12.57
CA SER A 208 -17.68 -1.74 12.46
C SER A 208 -17.21 -1.27 13.83
N ASP A 209 -16.10 -0.59 13.85
CA ASP A 209 -15.55 0.01 15.08
C ASP A 209 -16.13 1.40 15.38
N GLY A 210 -17.17 1.80 14.64
CA GLY A 210 -17.84 3.09 14.77
C GLY A 210 -17.07 4.27 14.15
N ARG A 211 -15.97 4.02 13.45
CA ARG A 211 -15.19 5.05 12.74
C ARG A 211 -15.80 5.37 11.38
N ASP A 212 -15.59 6.59 10.91
CA ASP A 212 -15.98 6.97 9.55
C ASP A 212 -14.91 6.53 8.54
N LEU A 213 -15.00 5.28 8.13
CA LEU A 213 -14.06 4.69 7.17
C LEU A 213 -14.12 5.41 5.80
N THR A 214 -15.26 5.98 5.41
CA THR A 214 -15.41 6.78 4.19
C THR A 214 -14.50 8.01 4.24
N LYS A 215 -14.55 8.74 5.34
CA LYS A 215 -13.68 9.89 5.62
C LYS A 215 -12.21 9.45 5.65
N GLU A 216 -11.89 8.37 6.35
CA GLU A 216 -10.52 7.89 6.47
C GLU A 216 -9.91 7.46 5.12
N ILE A 217 -10.68 6.83 4.23
CA ILE A 217 -10.25 6.50 2.87
C ILE A 217 -9.90 7.76 2.08
N ALA A 218 -10.71 8.83 2.19
CA ALA A 218 -10.42 10.10 1.54
C ALA A 218 -9.10 10.73 2.08
N ILE A 219 -8.89 10.68 3.41
CA ILE A 219 -7.65 11.16 4.03
C ILE A 219 -6.44 10.32 3.58
N ALA A 220 -6.57 8.99 3.52
CA ALA A 220 -5.53 8.10 3.05
C ALA A 220 -5.15 8.38 1.58
N LYS A 221 -6.13 8.67 0.71
CA LYS A 221 -5.87 9.10 -0.67
C LYS A 221 -5.04 10.38 -0.73
N ALA A 222 -5.38 11.40 0.07
CA ALA A 222 -4.63 12.66 0.13
C ALA A 222 -3.19 12.43 0.64
N TRP A 223 -3.02 11.60 1.66
CA TRP A 223 -1.70 11.20 2.16
C TRP A 223 -0.87 10.48 1.10
N ILE A 224 -1.44 9.50 0.39
CA ILE A 224 -0.77 8.74 -0.69
C ILE A 224 -0.25 9.69 -1.78
N VAL A 225 -0.98 10.76 -2.13
CA VAL A 225 -0.48 11.77 -3.09
C VAL A 225 0.84 12.39 -2.61
N THR A 226 0.92 12.77 -1.33
CA THR A 226 2.16 13.30 -0.73
C THR A 226 3.30 12.27 -0.83
N GLU A 227 3.05 11.02 -0.43
CA GLU A 227 4.04 9.94 -0.48
C GLU A 227 4.54 9.70 -1.91
N VAL A 228 3.63 9.59 -2.88
CA VAL A 228 3.98 9.32 -4.29
C VAL A 228 4.78 10.47 -4.89
N VAL A 229 4.37 11.72 -4.68
CA VAL A 229 5.06 12.90 -5.21
C VAL A 229 6.49 12.99 -4.67
N LEU A 230 6.66 12.82 -3.36
CA LEU A 230 7.99 12.87 -2.73
C LEU A 230 8.87 11.70 -3.18
N LEU A 231 8.30 10.49 -3.27
CA LEU A 231 9.00 9.29 -3.70
C LEU A 231 9.52 9.41 -5.13
N LEU A 232 8.66 9.83 -6.06
CA LEU A 232 9.02 9.99 -7.48
C LEU A 232 10.05 11.10 -7.66
N HIS A 233 9.92 12.20 -6.90
CA HIS A 233 10.89 13.29 -6.90
C HIS A 233 12.26 12.82 -6.40
N ALA A 234 12.30 12.18 -5.25
CA ALA A 234 13.55 11.70 -4.64
C ALA A 234 14.28 10.68 -5.55
N ARG A 235 13.54 9.88 -6.30
CA ARG A 235 14.10 8.84 -7.17
C ARG A 235 14.40 9.29 -8.59
N GLN A 236 14.11 10.55 -8.95
CA GLN A 236 14.32 11.08 -10.29
C GLN A 236 13.74 10.16 -11.39
N LYS A 237 12.57 9.55 -11.13
CA LYS A 237 11.94 8.64 -12.08
C LYS A 237 11.52 9.38 -13.35
N SER A 238 11.71 8.74 -14.51
CA SER A 238 11.36 9.31 -15.83
C SER A 238 9.89 9.70 -15.94
N ASP A 239 9.00 8.98 -15.23
CA ASP A 239 7.57 9.23 -15.24
C ASP A 239 7.13 10.37 -14.28
N TYR A 240 8.04 10.87 -13.44
CA TYR A 240 7.73 11.92 -12.46
C TYR A 240 7.02 13.15 -13.06
N PRO A 241 7.47 13.74 -14.19
CA PRO A 241 6.81 14.90 -14.77
C PRO A 241 5.36 14.60 -15.20
N ARG A 242 5.09 13.37 -15.70
CA ARG A 242 3.75 12.94 -16.10
C ARG A 242 2.81 12.83 -14.90
N TYR A 243 3.28 12.19 -13.81
CA TYR A 243 2.49 12.09 -12.57
C TYR A 243 2.22 13.47 -11.97
N LEU A 244 3.23 14.33 -11.93
CA LEU A 244 3.08 15.68 -11.38
C LEU A 244 2.08 16.52 -12.18
N SER A 245 2.15 16.46 -13.52
CA SER A 245 1.18 17.14 -14.40
C SER A 245 -0.24 16.64 -14.15
N TRP A 246 -0.41 15.32 -14.06
CA TRP A 246 -1.70 14.70 -13.81
C TRP A 246 -2.29 15.13 -12.44
N TYR A 247 -1.49 15.16 -11.38
CA TYR A 247 -1.95 15.63 -10.09
C TYR A 247 -2.32 17.12 -10.10
N ARG A 248 -1.54 17.97 -10.75
CA ARG A 248 -1.84 19.40 -10.88
C ARG A 248 -3.18 19.66 -11.56
N GLU A 249 -3.53 18.85 -12.55
CA GLU A 249 -4.78 18.95 -13.29
C GLU A 249 -5.98 18.45 -12.48
N HIS A 250 -5.86 17.31 -11.81
CA HIS A 250 -6.99 16.59 -11.25
C HIS A 250 -7.20 16.85 -9.74
N LEU A 251 -6.13 17.10 -9.00
CA LEU A 251 -6.18 17.21 -7.54
C LEU A 251 -7.04 18.38 -7.05
N PRO A 252 -7.01 19.60 -7.63
CA PRO A 252 -7.85 20.71 -7.15
C PRO A 252 -9.34 20.38 -7.20
N GLY A 253 -9.83 19.81 -8.29
CA GLY A 253 -11.22 19.41 -8.43
C GLY A 253 -11.61 18.27 -7.49
N TRP A 254 -10.71 17.31 -7.29
CA TRP A 254 -10.92 16.21 -6.34
C TRP A 254 -11.00 16.73 -4.91
N LEU A 255 -10.09 17.59 -4.48
CA LEU A 255 -10.10 18.18 -3.14
C LEU A 255 -11.39 18.96 -2.89
N ALA A 256 -11.83 19.78 -3.85
CA ALA A 256 -13.08 20.53 -3.72
C ALA A 256 -14.31 19.61 -3.57
N SER A 257 -14.31 18.44 -4.20
CA SER A 257 -15.42 17.47 -4.12
C SER A 257 -15.41 16.61 -2.86
N THR A 258 -14.24 16.47 -2.19
CA THR A 258 -14.06 15.52 -1.08
C THR A 258 -13.85 16.19 0.27
N VAL A 259 -13.47 17.46 0.32
CA VAL A 259 -13.21 18.18 1.59
C VAL A 259 -14.41 18.20 2.54
N ASN A 260 -15.62 18.12 2.02
CA ASN A 260 -16.84 18.07 2.83
C ASN A 260 -17.04 16.74 3.58
N LEU A 261 -16.19 15.74 3.34
CA LEU A 261 -16.16 14.50 4.12
C LEU A 261 -15.43 14.66 5.47
N LEU A 262 -14.67 15.75 5.65
CA LEU A 262 -13.88 16.01 6.85
C LEU A 262 -14.72 16.61 7.97
#